data_b2fec985eedc063224a2b3d800ae763a
#
_entry.id   b2fec985eedc063224a2b3d800ae763a
#
_cell.length_a   1.000
_cell.length_b   1.000
_cell.length_c   1.000
_cell.angle_alpha   90.00
_cell.angle_beta   90.00
_cell.angle_gamma   90.00
#
_symmetry.space_group_name_H-M   'P 1'
#
loop_
_entity.id
_entity.type
_entity.pdbx_description
1 polymer ?
#
loop_
_entity_poly.entity_id
_entity_poly.type
_entity_poly.pdbx_seq_one_letter_code
_entity_poly.pdbx_strand_id
1 'polypeptide(L)'
;MKRAEKRVDMKVTALLVGSRGELGVERAFTENISPRGARVIAPTQWLSGDTILVALPDAHFTSAARITYSDPLGNGQYGMGLEFVGAEEPLELTSLAATFGVPQF
;
A
#
# COMPACT_ATOMS: atom_id res chain seq x y z
N MET A 1 -1.91 22.79 -9.90
CA MET A 1 -1.83 21.92 -9.87
C MET A 1 -1.34 21.05 -9.33
N LYS A 2 -1.48 20.69 -9.39
CA LYS A 2 -1.26 19.84 -8.98
C LYS A 2 -0.62 18.89 -9.11
N ARG A 3 -0.04 18.36 -8.97
CA ARG A 3 0.47 17.43 -9.17
C ARG A 3 0.82 16.48 -8.88
N ALA A 4 1.28 16.44 -9.02
CA ALA A 4 0.72 15.23 -8.56
C ALA A 4 1.65 14.08 -8.77
N GLU A 5 1.59 13.15 -7.87
CA GLU A 5 2.46 11.99 -7.94
C GLU A 5 1.95 11.00 -8.94
N LYS A 6 2.87 10.42 -9.70
CA LYS A 6 2.53 9.42 -10.67
C LYS A 6 2.25 8.09 -9.99
N ARG A 7 1.16 7.45 -10.40
CA ARG A 7 0.82 6.12 -9.93
C ARG A 7 1.22 5.10 -10.97
N VAL A 8 1.73 3.97 -10.49
CA VAL A 8 2.14 2.88 -11.34
C VAL A 8 1.29 1.67 -11.00
N ASP A 9 0.66 1.07 -12.01
CA ASP A 9 -0.11 -0.15 -11.82
C ASP A 9 0.88 -1.29 -11.60
N MET A 10 0.85 -1.84 -10.39
CA MET A 10 1.82 -2.84 -10.02
C MET A 10 1.25 -3.68 -8.88
N LYS A 11 1.24 -4.99 -9.07
CA LYS A 11 0.71 -5.90 -8.07
C LYS A 11 1.87 -6.56 -7.34
N VAL A 12 2.03 -6.19 -6.08
CA VAL A 12 3.04 -6.80 -5.21
C VAL A 12 2.40 -7.13 -3.87
N THR A 13 3.01 -8.05 -3.16
CA THR A 13 2.53 -8.41 -1.82
C THR A 13 2.71 -7.24 -0.87
N ALA A 14 1.68 -7.00 -0.08
CA ALA A 14 1.71 -6.04 1.01
C ALA A 14 1.32 -6.78 2.29
N LEU A 15 2.03 -6.49 3.37
CA LEU A 15 1.72 -7.05 4.67
C LEU A 15 1.20 -5.92 5.54
N LEU A 16 0.02 -6.11 6.12
CA LEU A 16 -0.65 -5.09 6.91
C LEU A 16 -0.68 -5.53 8.36
N VAL A 17 -0.27 -4.63 9.25
CA VAL A 17 -0.26 -4.90 10.68
C VAL A 17 -1.01 -3.77 11.37
N GLY A 18 -2.06 -4.12 12.10
CA GLY A 18 -2.82 -3.13 12.84
C GLY A 18 -1.96 -2.50 13.93
N SER A 19 -2.26 -1.23 14.24
CA SER A 19 -1.47 -0.52 15.23
C SER A 19 -1.54 -1.15 16.61
N ARG A 20 -2.58 -1.93 16.86
CA ARG A 20 -2.72 -2.62 18.14
C ARG A 20 -2.09 -4.00 18.14
N GLY A 21 -1.69 -4.49 16.97
CA GLY A 21 -1.01 -5.78 16.87
C GLY A 21 -1.86 -6.99 17.18
N GLU A 22 -3.14 -6.82 17.35
CA GLU A 22 -3.99 -7.91 17.84
C GLU A 22 -4.42 -8.89 16.77
N LEU A 23 -4.33 -8.51 15.51
CA LEU A 23 -4.76 -9.38 14.41
C LEU A 23 -3.59 -10.03 13.69
N GLY A 24 -2.35 -9.77 14.15
CA GLY A 24 -1.21 -10.29 13.45
C GLY A 24 -1.02 -9.62 12.11
N VAL A 25 -0.45 -10.36 11.18
CA VAL A 25 -0.09 -9.83 9.88
C VAL A 25 -1.10 -10.31 8.84
N GLU A 26 -1.67 -9.39 8.09
CA GLU A 26 -2.60 -9.74 7.02
C GLU A 26 -1.95 -9.49 5.67
N ARG A 27 -2.06 -10.46 4.79
CA ARG A 27 -1.53 -10.34 3.45
C ARG A 27 -2.55 -9.68 2.54
N ALA A 28 -2.07 -8.71 1.77
CA ALA A 28 -2.86 -8.02 0.77
C ALA A 28 -2.01 -7.85 -0.47
N PHE A 29 -2.58 -7.28 -1.52
CA PHE A 29 -1.83 -7.00 -2.75
C PHE A 29 -2.07 -5.57 -3.15
N THR A 30 -1.02 -4.92 -3.65
CA THR A 30 -1.18 -3.59 -4.22
C THR A 30 -1.87 -3.71 -5.58
N GLU A 31 -2.61 -2.68 -5.92
CA GLU A 31 -3.18 -2.54 -7.25
C GLU A 31 -2.44 -1.45 -8.01
N ASN A 32 -2.07 -0.39 -7.29
CA ASN A 32 -1.18 0.62 -7.84
C ASN A 32 -0.39 1.23 -6.70
N ILE A 33 0.72 1.86 -7.05
CA ILE A 33 1.65 2.43 -6.08
C ILE A 33 2.08 3.80 -6.58
N SER A 34 2.22 4.74 -5.64
CA SER A 34 2.87 6.02 -5.88
C SER A 34 3.92 6.21 -4.80
N PRO A 35 4.79 7.22 -4.93
CA PRO A 35 5.83 7.42 -3.92
C PRO A 35 5.30 7.63 -2.51
N ARG A 36 4.07 8.10 -2.36
CA ARG A 36 3.54 8.42 -1.04
C ARG A 36 2.35 7.57 -0.63
N GLY A 37 2.01 6.58 -1.42
CA GLY A 37 0.88 5.74 -1.03
C GLY A 37 0.64 4.60 -1.98
N ALA A 38 -0.45 3.88 -1.75
CA ALA A 38 -0.80 2.74 -2.57
C ALA A 38 -2.29 2.48 -2.46
N ARG A 39 -2.83 1.84 -3.48
CA ARG A 39 -4.14 1.21 -3.38
C ARG A 39 -3.91 -0.28 -3.23
N VAL A 40 -4.50 -0.87 -2.20
CA VAL A 40 -4.34 -2.30 -1.94
C VAL A 40 -5.69 -2.98 -1.91
N ILE A 41 -5.67 -4.26 -2.23
CA ILE A 41 -6.84 -5.13 -2.17
C ILE A 41 -6.62 -6.08 -1.00
N ALA A 42 -7.53 -6.07 -0.03
CA ALA A 42 -7.37 -6.84 1.19
C ALA A 42 -8.62 -7.64 1.49
N PRO A 43 -8.48 -8.77 2.20
CA PRO A 43 -9.64 -9.60 2.53
C PRO A 43 -10.45 -9.08 3.71
N THR A 44 -9.92 -8.13 4.47
CA THR A 44 -10.59 -7.59 5.65
C THR A 44 -10.83 -6.11 5.46
N GLN A 45 -11.97 -5.63 5.95
CA GLN A 45 -12.25 -4.20 5.91
C GLN A 45 -11.54 -3.50 7.06
N TRP A 46 -10.52 -2.73 6.74
CA TRP A 46 -9.85 -1.89 7.71
C TRP A 46 -10.57 -0.54 7.77
N LEU A 47 -10.47 0.14 8.88
CA LEU A 47 -11.24 1.35 9.07
C LEU A 47 -10.52 2.57 8.52
N SER A 48 -11.23 3.35 7.73
CA SER A 48 -10.73 4.64 7.24
C SER A 48 -10.36 5.52 8.44
N GLY A 49 -9.22 6.16 8.34
CA GLY A 49 -8.70 7.01 9.41
C GLY A 49 -7.71 6.33 10.33
N ASP A 50 -7.71 5.00 10.35
CA ASP A 50 -6.76 4.27 11.19
C ASP A 50 -5.36 4.34 10.59
N THR A 51 -4.38 4.25 11.49
CA THR A 51 -2.97 4.14 11.10
C THR A 51 -2.53 2.71 11.32
N ILE A 52 -1.85 2.15 10.34
CA ILE A 52 -1.35 0.78 10.39
C ILE A 52 0.10 0.78 9.95
N LEU A 53 0.75 -0.36 10.13
CA LEU A 53 2.06 -0.57 9.53
C LEU A 53 1.88 -1.35 8.25
N VAL A 54 2.59 -0.96 7.21
CA VAL A 54 2.56 -1.66 5.94
C VAL A 54 3.98 -1.99 5.53
N ALA A 55 4.16 -3.20 5.04
CA ALA A 55 5.44 -3.64 4.52
C ALA A 55 5.24 -4.12 3.10
N LEU A 56 6.19 -3.76 2.24
CA LEU A 56 6.30 -4.29 0.88
C LEU A 56 7.61 -5.07 0.87
N PRO A 57 7.56 -6.38 1.22
CA PRO A 57 8.80 -7.12 1.46
C PRO A 57 9.74 -7.15 0.27
N ASP A 58 9.18 -7.27 -0.93
CA ASP A 58 10.02 -7.38 -2.13
C ASP A 58 10.72 -6.07 -2.44
N ALA A 59 10.26 -4.96 -1.87
CA ALA A 59 10.87 -3.66 -2.07
C ALA A 59 11.69 -3.23 -0.86
N HIS A 60 11.77 -4.07 0.17
CA HIS A 60 12.46 -3.74 1.41
C HIS A 60 11.97 -2.42 2.00
N PHE A 61 10.65 -2.22 1.94
CA PHE A 61 10.02 -0.97 2.35
C PHE A 61 9.04 -1.25 3.47
N THR A 62 9.09 -0.46 4.52
CA THR A 62 8.14 -0.53 5.63
C THR A 62 7.84 0.88 6.07
N SER A 63 6.58 1.16 6.34
CA SER A 63 6.17 2.48 6.77
C SER A 63 4.86 2.40 7.54
N ALA A 64 4.64 3.38 8.39
CA ALA A 64 3.30 3.63 8.88
C ALA A 64 2.47 4.19 7.73
N ALA A 65 1.19 3.87 7.73
CA ALA A 65 0.30 4.36 6.69
C ALA A 65 -1.06 4.65 7.30
N ARG A 66 -1.69 5.70 6.78
CA ARG A 66 -3.06 6.02 7.16
C ARG A 66 -4.00 5.50 6.10
N ILE A 67 -5.08 4.86 6.54
CA ILE A 67 -6.10 4.36 5.64
C ILE A 67 -6.99 5.52 5.27
N THR A 68 -7.00 5.89 3.99
CA THR A 68 -7.75 7.07 3.55
C THR A 68 -9.17 6.70 3.11
N TYR A 69 -9.36 5.46 2.66
CA TYR A 69 -10.69 4.94 2.37
C TYR A 69 -10.63 3.42 2.37
N SER A 70 -11.80 2.79 2.53
CA SER A 70 -11.89 1.33 2.48
C SER A 70 -13.29 0.99 1.96
N ASP A 71 -13.36 0.48 0.74
CA ASP A 71 -14.61 0.23 0.04
C ASP A 71 -14.76 -1.25 -0.30
N PRO A 72 -15.96 -1.82 -0.07
CA PRO A 72 -16.19 -3.21 -0.48
C PRO A 72 -16.21 -3.32 -2.00
N LEU A 73 -15.64 -4.42 -2.50
CA LEU A 73 -15.57 -4.66 -3.93
C LEU A 73 -16.64 -5.64 -4.43
N GLY A 74 -17.47 -6.16 -3.52
CA GLY A 74 -18.55 -7.04 -3.90
C GLY A 74 -18.17 -8.49 -4.06
N ASN A 75 -16.91 -8.83 -3.80
CA ASN A 75 -16.40 -10.20 -3.95
C ASN A 75 -15.77 -10.70 -2.66
N GLY A 76 -16.12 -10.10 -1.54
CA GLY A 76 -15.52 -10.46 -0.26
C GLY A 76 -14.22 -9.77 0.02
N GLN A 77 -13.79 -8.87 -0.85
CA GLN A 77 -12.56 -8.12 -0.67
C GLN A 77 -12.84 -6.64 -0.61
N TYR A 78 -11.83 -5.88 -0.22
CA TYR A 78 -11.96 -4.44 0.00
C TYR A 78 -10.80 -3.72 -0.69
N GLY A 79 -11.14 -2.62 -1.37
CA GLY A 79 -10.12 -1.74 -1.95
C GLY A 79 -9.83 -0.61 -0.99
N MET A 80 -8.57 -0.43 -0.62
CA MET A 80 -8.18 0.55 0.37
C MET A 80 -7.13 1.48 -0.18
N GLY A 81 -7.25 2.75 0.16
CA GLY A 81 -6.21 3.72 -0.11
C GLY A 81 -5.32 3.85 1.11
N LEU A 82 -4.02 3.82 0.88
CA LEU A 82 -3.03 3.99 1.95
C LEU A 82 -2.17 5.20 1.64
N GLU A 83 -1.96 6.03 2.65
CA GLU A 83 -1.05 7.15 2.57
C GLU A 83 0.12 6.86 3.52
N PHE A 84 1.33 6.77 2.97
CA PHE A 84 2.51 6.51 3.80
C PHE A 84 2.80 7.76 4.62
N VAL A 85 2.82 7.61 5.94
CA VAL A 85 2.96 8.77 6.81
C VAL A 85 4.18 8.73 7.70
N GLY A 86 4.90 7.61 7.72
CA GLY A 86 6.06 7.45 8.59
C GLY A 86 7.37 7.32 7.87
N ALA A 87 7.36 7.30 6.54
CA ALA A 87 8.58 7.12 5.78
C ALA A 87 9.31 8.45 5.65
N GLU A 88 10.61 8.43 5.90
CA GLU A 88 11.40 9.64 5.73
C GLU A 88 11.55 9.99 4.26
N GLU A 89 11.60 8.97 3.41
CA GLU A 89 11.74 9.16 1.99
C GLU A 89 10.64 8.42 1.28
N PRO A 90 10.11 8.99 0.19
CA PRO A 90 9.10 8.27 -0.59
C PRO A 90 9.67 7.00 -1.17
N LEU A 91 8.77 6.05 -1.41
CA LEU A 91 9.12 4.81 -2.08
C LEU A 91 9.65 5.12 -3.48
N GLU A 92 10.75 4.48 -3.84
CA GLU A 92 11.35 4.67 -5.16
C GLU A 92 10.77 3.68 -6.15
N LEU A 93 9.92 4.17 -7.03
CA LEU A 93 9.23 3.30 -7.98
C LEU A 93 10.19 2.70 -9.00
N THR A 94 11.26 3.41 -9.34
CA THR A 94 12.23 2.87 -10.29
C THR A 94 12.92 1.63 -9.73
N SER A 95 13.32 1.68 -8.46
CA SER A 95 13.92 0.52 -7.81
C SER A 95 12.95 -0.64 -7.72
N LEU A 96 11.68 -0.33 -7.41
CA LEU A 96 10.67 -1.35 -7.31
C LEU A 96 10.42 -2.00 -8.66
N ALA A 97 10.35 -1.20 -9.73
CA ALA A 97 10.15 -1.73 -11.07
C ALA A 97 11.31 -2.63 -11.47
N ALA A 98 12.55 -2.23 -11.14
CA ALA A 98 13.70 -3.05 -11.45
C ALA A 98 13.64 -4.39 -10.71
N THR A 99 13.21 -4.37 -9.46
CA THR A 99 13.11 -5.58 -8.65
C THR A 99 12.14 -6.58 -9.28
N PHE A 100 11.04 -6.09 -9.82
CA PHE A 100 10.00 -6.97 -10.36
C PHE A 100 10.06 -7.13 -11.87
N GLY A 101 11.03 -6.51 -12.53
CA GLY A 101 11.13 -6.63 -13.97
C GLY A 101 10.03 -5.91 -14.73
N VAL A 102 9.40 -4.93 -14.11
CA VAL A 102 8.32 -4.17 -14.75
C VAL A 102 8.92 -3.16 -15.72
N PRO A 103 8.32 -3.00 -16.92
CA PRO A 103 8.86 -2.03 -17.87
C PRO A 103 8.89 -0.62 -17.28
N GLN A 104 9.91 0.12 -17.67
CA GLN A 104 10.04 1.51 -17.25
C GLN A 104 9.03 2.37 -18.02
N PHE A 105 8.51 3.36 -17.35
CA PHE A 105 7.53 4.27 -17.94
C PHE A 105 8.09 5.66 -18.15
#